data_44e003acde0a9f9602677f08cb4b97ed
#
_entry.id   44e003acde0a9f9602677f08cb4b97ed
#
_cell.length_a   1.000
_cell.length_b   1.000
_cell.length_c   1.000
_cell.angle_alpha   90.00
_cell.angle_beta   90.00
_cell.angle_gamma   90.00
#
_symmetry.space_group_name_H-M   'P 1'
#
loop_
_entity.id
_entity.type
_entity.pdbx_description
1 polymer ?
#
loop_
_entity_poly.entity_id
_entity_poly.type
_entity_poly.pdbx_seq_one_letter_code
_entity_poly.pdbx_strand_id
1 'polypeptide(L)'
;IKVQEAASQLAQGVGQLAEKSDELTREIRDHRPISANVLFNDYVTNRVLASFTATRKGFLGQNRSARESNTVLVTDGRQVYALLHIADTPFALGEYGVDWESLTIELSKGGAARNAAGRLDFLQHDPRIVTLPIDASQAAAPGANLYPLAADPFKFPEAVLIDGGGRGYGEVGFKLDPSDPGFVQFDNRLFKRLFGDFSPKRGDLVFSKSGELLGIMANNDYCALLKNFTPAKTIQAGTGIRNQTTGALFDGLIARVRAMPAKLQ
;
A
#
# COMPACT_ATOMS: atom_id res chain seq x y z
N ILE A 1 25.47 29.07 -48.06
CA ILE A 1 24.61 29.78 -47.09
C ILE A 1 23.21 29.17 -47.09
N LYS A 2 22.46 29.08 -48.19
CA LYS A 2 21.08 28.54 -48.27
C LYS A 2 20.94 27.08 -47.84
N VAL A 3 21.94 26.23 -48.10
CA VAL A 3 21.91 24.79 -47.72
C VAL A 3 22.07 24.63 -46.19
N GLN A 4 22.84 25.48 -45.56
CA GLN A 4 23.10 25.46 -44.13
C GLN A 4 21.89 25.96 -43.32
N GLU A 5 21.17 26.93 -43.85
CA GLU A 5 19.91 27.42 -43.32
C GLU A 5 18.79 26.37 -43.41
N ALA A 6 18.69 25.68 -44.55
CA ALA A 6 17.72 24.59 -44.74
C ALA A 6 18.03 23.40 -43.83
N ALA A 7 19.30 23.05 -43.63
CA ALA A 7 19.70 21.98 -42.70
C ALA A 7 19.38 22.33 -41.23
N SER A 8 19.58 23.60 -40.83
CA SER A 8 19.25 24.08 -39.51
C SER A 8 17.74 24.07 -39.23
N GLN A 9 16.95 24.50 -40.23
CA GLN A 9 15.47 24.44 -40.14
C GLN A 9 14.93 23.00 -40.07
N LEU A 10 15.55 22.09 -40.83
CA LEU A 10 15.19 20.69 -40.79
C LEU A 10 15.52 20.09 -39.41
N ALA A 11 16.70 20.39 -38.87
CA ALA A 11 17.09 19.89 -37.52
C ALA A 11 16.16 20.44 -36.41
N GLN A 12 15.76 21.70 -36.49
CA GLN A 12 14.77 22.27 -35.57
C GLN A 12 13.39 21.61 -35.72
N GLY A 13 12.94 21.36 -36.96
CA GLY A 13 11.68 20.68 -37.23
C GLY A 13 11.66 19.25 -36.70
N VAL A 14 12.75 18.52 -36.84
CA VAL A 14 12.90 17.16 -36.30
C VAL A 14 12.90 17.17 -34.77
N GLY A 15 13.58 18.15 -34.14
CA GLY A 15 13.58 18.32 -32.69
C GLY A 15 12.17 18.61 -32.14
N GLN A 16 11.45 19.52 -32.78
CA GLN A 16 10.06 19.83 -32.39
C GLN A 16 9.10 18.65 -32.60
N LEU A 17 9.30 17.85 -33.64
CA LEU A 17 8.52 16.63 -33.88
C LEU A 17 8.80 15.57 -32.81
N ALA A 18 10.06 15.42 -32.41
CA ALA A 18 10.43 14.49 -31.33
C ALA A 18 9.82 14.90 -29.99
N GLU A 19 9.90 16.19 -29.61
CA GLU A 19 9.25 16.72 -28.41
C GLU A 19 7.73 16.52 -28.41
N LYS A 20 7.07 16.83 -29.53
CA LYS A 20 5.62 16.62 -29.67
C LYS A 20 5.24 15.14 -29.68
N SER A 21 6.07 14.27 -30.22
CA SER A 21 5.86 12.83 -30.19
C SER A 21 5.96 12.28 -28.77
N ASP A 22 6.94 12.77 -27.99
CA ASP A 22 7.11 12.40 -26.60
C ASP A 22 5.96 12.93 -25.71
N GLU A 23 5.51 14.16 -25.97
CA GLU A 23 4.36 14.76 -25.29
C GLU A 23 3.07 14.01 -25.60
N LEU A 24 2.80 13.69 -26.86
CA LEU A 24 1.68 12.85 -27.29
C LEU A 24 1.76 11.44 -26.70
N THR A 25 2.94 10.86 -26.62
CA THR A 25 3.15 9.54 -26.04
C THR A 25 2.86 9.54 -24.53
N ARG A 26 3.27 10.62 -23.83
CA ARG A 26 2.92 10.82 -22.41
C ARG A 26 1.42 11.04 -22.24
N GLU A 27 0.81 11.89 -23.05
CA GLU A 27 -0.63 12.17 -23.00
C GLU A 27 -1.47 10.92 -23.29
N ILE A 28 -1.08 10.11 -24.28
CA ILE A 28 -1.71 8.81 -24.55
C ILE A 28 -1.52 7.84 -23.39
N ARG A 29 -0.34 7.79 -22.78
CA ARG A 29 -0.07 6.95 -21.60
C ARG A 29 -0.88 7.40 -20.40
N ASP A 30 -0.97 8.70 -20.18
CA ASP A 30 -1.71 9.27 -19.06
C ASP A 30 -3.24 9.11 -19.17
N HIS A 31 -3.77 8.94 -20.39
CA HIS A 31 -5.20 8.76 -20.63
C HIS A 31 -5.61 7.31 -20.90
N ARG A 32 -4.68 6.39 -21.11
CA ARG A 32 -5.01 4.97 -21.30
C ARG A 32 -4.98 4.20 -19.99
N PRO A 33 -6.08 3.51 -19.64
CA PRO A 33 -6.08 2.64 -18.49
C PRO A 33 -5.12 1.45 -18.70
N ILE A 34 -4.32 1.17 -17.69
CA ILE A 34 -3.49 -0.04 -17.63
C ILE A 34 -4.41 -1.22 -17.36
N SER A 35 -4.23 -2.31 -18.10
CA SER A 35 -5.04 -3.51 -17.89
C SER A 35 -4.70 -4.20 -16.57
N ALA A 36 -5.71 -4.82 -15.95
CA ALA A 36 -5.59 -5.42 -14.63
C ALA A 36 -4.52 -6.52 -14.54
N ASN A 37 -4.36 -7.32 -15.62
CA ASN A 37 -3.32 -8.35 -15.68
C ASN A 37 -1.90 -7.76 -15.69
N VAL A 38 -1.70 -6.61 -16.32
CA VAL A 38 -0.39 -5.93 -16.31
C VAL A 38 -0.07 -5.41 -14.91
N LEU A 39 -1.03 -4.78 -14.23
CA LEU A 39 -0.87 -4.34 -12.84
C LEU A 39 -0.62 -5.50 -11.89
N PHE A 40 -1.31 -6.63 -12.07
CA PHE A 40 -1.09 -7.82 -11.28
C PHE A 40 0.31 -8.41 -11.49
N ASN A 41 0.78 -8.52 -12.73
CA ASN A 41 2.13 -9.00 -13.03
C ASN A 41 3.21 -8.06 -12.48
N ASP A 42 2.98 -6.75 -12.58
CA ASP A 42 3.87 -5.75 -11.97
C ASP A 42 3.92 -5.91 -10.46
N TYR A 43 2.78 -6.07 -9.80
CA TYR A 43 2.72 -6.37 -8.36
C TYR A 43 3.50 -7.64 -7.99
N VAL A 44 3.26 -8.75 -8.67
CA VAL A 44 3.94 -10.03 -8.38
C VAL A 44 5.46 -9.90 -8.52
N THR A 45 5.92 -9.11 -9.49
CA THR A 45 7.34 -8.86 -9.74
C THR A 45 7.96 -7.94 -8.69
N ASN A 46 7.20 -6.97 -8.17
CA ASN A 46 7.71 -5.89 -7.32
C ASN A 46 7.33 -6.03 -5.84
N ARG A 47 6.52 -7.01 -5.48
CA ARG A 47 6.17 -7.25 -4.07
C ARG A 47 7.40 -7.53 -3.22
N VAL A 48 7.36 -7.09 -1.99
CA VAL A 48 8.34 -7.36 -0.94
C VAL A 48 7.71 -8.20 0.16
N LEU A 49 8.50 -9.04 0.81
CA LEU A 49 8.07 -9.82 1.97
C LEU A 49 8.40 -9.04 3.24
N ALA A 50 7.38 -8.76 4.03
CA ALA A 50 7.53 -8.23 5.40
C ALA A 50 7.45 -9.41 6.37
N SER A 51 8.50 -9.60 7.17
CA SER A 51 8.59 -10.63 8.20
C SER A 51 8.62 -10.00 9.57
N PHE A 52 7.74 -10.45 10.44
CA PHE A 52 7.59 -9.95 11.80
C PHE A 52 7.89 -11.06 12.80
N THR A 53 8.60 -10.72 13.86
CA THR A 53 8.69 -11.54 15.07
C THR A 53 8.48 -10.65 16.27
N ALA A 54 7.46 -10.96 17.07
CA ALA A 54 7.17 -10.23 18.30
C ALA A 54 7.11 -11.19 19.49
N THR A 55 7.56 -10.75 20.66
CA THR A 55 7.47 -11.51 21.90
C THR A 55 6.74 -10.72 22.95
N ARG A 56 5.99 -11.43 23.78
CA ARG A 56 5.31 -10.90 24.97
C ARG A 56 5.44 -11.84 26.14
N LYS A 57 5.28 -11.33 27.34
CA LYS A 57 5.22 -12.14 28.55
C LYS A 57 3.93 -12.95 28.57
N GLY A 58 4.04 -14.25 28.73
CA GLY A 58 2.92 -15.16 28.87
C GLY A 58 2.89 -15.76 30.28
N PHE A 59 1.80 -16.48 30.62
CA PHE A 59 1.62 -17.11 31.92
C PHE A 59 2.69 -18.20 32.24
N LEU A 60 3.14 -18.91 31.19
CA LEU A 60 4.12 -20.01 31.30
C LEU A 60 5.50 -19.66 30.68
N GLY A 61 5.80 -18.37 30.49
CA GLY A 61 7.04 -17.92 29.83
C GLY A 61 6.80 -16.90 28.74
N GLN A 62 7.72 -16.78 27.77
CA GLN A 62 7.57 -15.88 26.66
C GLN A 62 6.71 -16.50 25.54
N ASN A 63 5.71 -15.78 25.11
CA ASN A 63 4.95 -16.09 23.91
C ASN A 63 5.57 -15.37 22.69
N ARG A 64 5.94 -16.13 21.67
CA ARG A 64 6.45 -15.62 20.41
C ARG A 64 5.37 -15.71 19.32
N SER A 65 5.17 -14.61 18.63
CA SER A 65 4.31 -14.53 17.44
C SER A 65 5.16 -14.16 16.24
N ALA A 66 5.05 -14.92 15.16
CA ALA A 66 5.70 -14.66 13.88
C ALA A 66 4.65 -14.53 12.79
N ARG A 67 4.84 -13.58 11.88
CA ARG A 67 3.99 -13.34 10.72
C ARG A 67 4.85 -12.97 9.51
N GLU A 68 4.41 -13.40 8.35
CA GLU A 68 4.97 -13.00 7.07
C GLU A 68 3.85 -12.58 6.14
N SER A 69 4.04 -11.47 5.45
CA SER A 69 3.07 -10.97 4.48
C SER A 69 3.76 -10.29 3.31
N ASN A 70 3.22 -10.49 2.11
CA ASN A 70 3.66 -9.73 0.95
C ASN A 70 3.00 -8.36 0.94
N THR A 71 3.77 -7.37 0.50
CA THR A 71 3.32 -5.99 0.32
C THR A 71 4.08 -5.32 -0.81
N VAL A 72 3.85 -4.04 -1.01
CA VAL A 72 4.57 -3.20 -1.97
C VAL A 72 5.21 -2.01 -1.27
N LEU A 73 6.22 -1.44 -1.92
CA LEU A 73 6.79 -0.17 -1.51
C LEU A 73 5.99 0.97 -2.12
N VAL A 74 5.53 1.86 -1.28
CA VAL A 74 4.70 3.02 -1.66
C VAL A 74 5.39 4.32 -1.27
N THR A 75 5.07 5.40 -1.94
CA THR A 75 5.65 6.71 -1.65
C THR A 75 4.61 7.82 -1.72
N ASP A 76 4.76 8.80 -0.86
CA ASP A 76 4.06 10.10 -0.91
C ASP A 76 4.89 11.18 -1.62
N GLY A 77 5.99 10.78 -2.29
CA GLY A 77 6.94 11.68 -2.94
C GLY A 77 8.05 12.20 -2.01
N ARG A 78 8.00 11.93 -0.70
CA ARG A 78 8.99 12.36 0.30
C ARG A 78 9.66 11.19 0.99
N GLN A 79 8.88 10.22 1.36
CA GLN A 79 9.28 9.06 2.13
C GLN A 79 8.78 7.78 1.46
N VAL A 80 9.47 6.67 1.68
CA VAL A 80 9.06 5.33 1.23
C VAL A 80 8.54 4.54 2.42
N TYR A 81 7.50 3.75 2.17
CA TYR A 81 6.84 2.92 3.17
C TYR A 81 6.53 1.55 2.58
N ALA A 82 6.57 0.50 3.41
CA ALA A 82 5.83 -0.72 3.12
C ALA A 82 4.44 -0.61 3.75
N LEU A 83 3.38 -0.96 2.99
CA LEU A 83 1.98 -0.79 3.38
C LEU A 83 1.35 -2.14 3.70
N LEU A 84 0.70 -2.26 4.87
CA LEU A 84 0.08 -3.50 5.33
C LEU A 84 -1.26 -3.22 6.04
N HIS A 85 -2.08 -4.24 6.15
CA HIS A 85 -3.18 -4.26 7.12
C HIS A 85 -2.68 -4.85 8.44
N ILE A 86 -3.21 -4.39 9.58
CA ILE A 86 -2.78 -4.87 10.90
C ILE A 86 -2.94 -6.37 11.08
N ALA A 87 -3.91 -6.99 10.40
CA ALA A 87 -4.10 -8.44 10.41
C ALA A 87 -2.93 -9.23 9.82
N ASP A 88 -2.06 -8.56 9.04
CA ASP A 88 -0.85 -9.12 8.45
C ASP A 88 0.38 -8.97 9.36
N THR A 89 0.19 -8.41 10.55
CA THR A 89 1.21 -8.23 11.60
C THR A 89 0.93 -9.16 12.79
N PRO A 90 1.86 -9.31 13.73
CA PRO A 90 1.61 -10.04 14.98
C PRO A 90 0.55 -9.42 15.88
N PHE A 91 0.15 -8.18 15.59
CA PHE A 91 -0.77 -7.40 16.43
C PHE A 91 -2.22 -7.62 16.01
N ALA A 92 -3.06 -7.99 16.96
CA ALA A 92 -4.50 -8.08 16.74
C ALA A 92 -5.20 -6.98 17.55
N LEU A 93 -6.12 -6.24 16.91
CA LEU A 93 -6.96 -5.24 17.59
C LEU A 93 -8.09 -5.89 18.42
N GLY A 94 -7.80 -6.96 19.13
CA GLY A 94 -8.77 -7.67 19.99
C GLY A 94 -8.17 -8.12 21.30
N GLU A 95 -6.86 -7.95 21.49
CA GLU A 95 -6.15 -8.34 22.70
C GLU A 95 -5.95 -7.11 23.57
N TYR A 96 -6.61 -7.05 24.70
CA TYR A 96 -6.56 -5.93 25.63
C TYR A 96 -5.39 -6.02 26.62
N GLY A 97 -4.80 -4.87 26.93
CA GLY A 97 -3.93 -4.67 28.10
C GLY A 97 -2.62 -5.46 28.08
N VAL A 98 -2.19 -5.97 26.93
CA VAL A 98 -0.98 -6.79 26.83
C VAL A 98 0.18 -5.97 26.28
N ASP A 99 1.27 -5.90 27.08
CA ASP A 99 2.50 -5.27 26.65
C ASP A 99 3.43 -6.24 25.92
N TRP A 100 4.04 -5.75 24.83
CA TRP A 100 5.01 -6.47 24.03
C TRP A 100 6.43 -6.18 24.54
N GLU A 101 7.32 -7.17 24.45
CA GLU A 101 8.70 -7.09 24.96
C GLU A 101 9.72 -6.90 23.85
N SER A 102 9.46 -7.40 22.66
CA SER A 102 10.32 -7.23 21.51
C SER A 102 9.53 -7.23 20.21
N LEU A 103 10.04 -6.55 19.19
CA LEU A 103 9.52 -6.53 17.85
C LEU A 103 10.67 -6.49 16.86
N THR A 104 10.80 -7.49 16.02
CA THR A 104 11.71 -7.48 14.87
C THR A 104 10.90 -7.39 13.60
N ILE A 105 11.28 -6.48 12.72
CA ILE A 105 10.63 -6.25 11.42
C ILE A 105 11.72 -6.29 10.35
N GLU A 106 11.54 -7.15 9.36
CA GLU A 106 12.48 -7.29 8.25
C GLU A 106 11.71 -7.23 6.92
N LEU A 107 12.31 -6.58 5.93
CA LEU A 107 11.82 -6.52 4.57
C LEU A 107 12.83 -7.19 3.63
N SER A 108 12.32 -8.03 2.71
CA SER A 108 13.16 -8.70 1.72
C SER A 108 12.41 -8.86 0.38
N LYS A 109 13.14 -9.04 -0.71
CA LYS A 109 12.58 -9.36 -2.03
C LYS A 109 13.39 -10.47 -2.67
N GLY A 110 12.72 -11.55 -3.07
CA GLY A 110 13.31 -12.60 -3.88
C GLY A 110 14.59 -13.24 -3.31
N GLY A 111 14.70 -13.35 -1.98
CA GLY A 111 15.92 -13.90 -1.32
C GLY A 111 17.09 -12.90 -1.20
N ALA A 112 16.89 -11.63 -1.57
CA ALA A 112 17.87 -10.57 -1.31
C ALA A 112 18.09 -10.30 0.19
N ALA A 113 19.10 -9.49 0.49
CA ALA A 113 19.41 -9.09 1.88
C ALA A 113 18.17 -8.54 2.59
N ARG A 114 18.01 -8.94 3.85
CA ARG A 114 16.92 -8.47 4.70
C ARG A 114 17.26 -7.08 5.24
N ASN A 115 16.34 -6.15 5.11
CA ASN A 115 16.45 -4.80 5.63
C ASN A 115 15.56 -4.67 6.87
N ALA A 116 16.13 -4.25 7.99
CA ALA A 116 15.38 -4.04 9.22
C ALA A 116 14.60 -2.73 9.14
N ALA A 117 13.30 -2.75 9.51
CA ALA A 117 12.53 -1.54 9.73
C ALA A 117 12.56 -1.17 11.23
N GLY A 118 12.85 0.10 11.51
CA GLY A 118 13.04 0.62 12.87
C GLY A 118 11.74 0.87 13.64
N ARG A 119 10.61 0.95 12.96
CA ARG A 119 9.31 1.24 13.57
C ARG A 119 8.14 0.79 12.69
N LEU A 120 6.98 0.74 13.31
CA LEU A 120 5.70 0.48 12.69
C LEU A 120 4.74 1.61 13.06
N ASP A 121 4.13 2.25 12.06
CA ASP A 121 3.21 3.37 12.23
C ASP A 121 1.77 2.91 11.95
N PHE A 122 0.82 3.25 12.84
CA PHE A 122 -0.62 3.06 12.64
C PHE A 122 -1.20 4.36 12.09
N LEU A 123 -1.87 4.33 10.95
CA LEU A 123 -2.31 5.53 10.27
C LEU A 123 -3.44 6.25 10.99
N GLN A 124 -3.43 7.58 10.89
CA GLN A 124 -4.47 8.42 11.48
C GLN A 124 -5.82 8.23 10.79
N HIS A 125 -5.82 7.99 9.50
CA HIS A 125 -7.02 7.80 8.70
C HIS A 125 -7.79 6.54 9.14
N ASP A 126 -7.10 5.41 9.22
CA ASP A 126 -7.64 4.14 9.71
C ASP A 126 -6.53 3.40 10.49
N PRO A 127 -6.68 3.19 11.80
CA PRO A 127 -5.62 2.56 12.60
C PRO A 127 -5.41 1.06 12.30
N ARG A 128 -6.24 0.45 11.46
CA ARG A 128 -6.00 -0.90 10.96
C ARG A 128 -4.97 -0.94 9.83
N ILE A 129 -4.64 0.23 9.27
CA ILE A 129 -3.64 0.34 8.22
C ILE A 129 -2.31 0.71 8.86
N VAL A 130 -1.30 -0.07 8.53
CA VAL A 130 0.05 0.03 9.09
C VAL A 130 1.04 0.33 8.00
N THR A 131 2.00 1.17 8.33
CA THR A 131 3.14 1.44 7.46
C THR A 131 4.46 1.19 8.17
N LEU A 132 5.45 0.74 7.40
CA LEU A 132 6.83 0.61 7.82
C LEU A 132 7.63 1.66 7.06
N PRO A 133 8.01 2.78 7.68
CA PRO A 133 8.89 3.76 7.04
C PRO A 133 10.26 3.15 6.75
N ILE A 134 10.76 3.40 5.55
CA ILE A 134 12.00 2.80 5.05
C ILE A 134 12.89 3.92 4.51
N ASP A 135 14.18 3.89 4.82
CA ASP A 135 15.13 4.83 4.25
C ASP A 135 15.30 4.61 2.74
N ALA A 136 15.55 5.68 2.00
CA ALA A 136 15.68 5.63 0.54
C ALA A 136 16.75 4.63 0.07
N SER A 137 17.86 4.49 0.81
CA SER A 137 18.90 3.50 0.53
C SER A 137 18.40 2.06 0.73
N GLN A 138 17.58 1.81 1.73
CA GLN A 138 16.95 0.52 1.98
C GLN A 138 15.86 0.20 0.97
N ALA A 139 15.15 1.21 0.46
CA ALA A 139 14.14 1.06 -0.57
C ALA A 139 14.74 0.67 -1.94
N ALA A 140 15.93 1.16 -2.25
CA ALA A 140 16.65 0.84 -3.49
C ALA A 140 17.24 -0.58 -3.49
N ALA A 141 17.63 -1.09 -2.32
CA ALA A 141 18.33 -2.38 -2.20
C ALA A 141 17.54 -3.59 -2.77
N PRO A 142 16.22 -3.73 -2.58
CA PRO A 142 15.47 -4.83 -3.17
C PRO A 142 15.21 -4.69 -4.68
N GLY A 143 15.49 -3.54 -5.31
CA GLY A 143 15.16 -3.28 -6.71
C GLY A 143 13.66 -3.42 -7.01
N ALA A 144 12.81 -3.08 -6.04
CA ALA A 144 11.35 -3.06 -6.22
C ALA A 144 10.90 -1.69 -6.73
N ASN A 145 9.86 -1.68 -7.55
CA ASN A 145 9.21 -0.43 -7.96
C ASN A 145 8.56 0.25 -6.77
N LEU A 146 8.59 1.59 -6.79
CA LEU A 146 7.85 2.41 -5.83
C LEU A 146 6.52 2.81 -6.46
N TYR A 147 5.42 2.53 -5.75
CA TYR A 147 4.09 2.94 -6.18
C TYR A 147 3.73 4.29 -5.55
N PRO A 148 3.51 5.34 -6.35
CA PRO A 148 3.04 6.61 -5.82
C PRO A 148 1.58 6.49 -5.38
N LEU A 149 1.16 7.35 -4.45
CA LEU A 149 -0.25 7.54 -4.13
C LEU A 149 -0.97 8.19 -5.31
N ALA A 150 -2.19 7.74 -5.59
CA ALA A 150 -3.00 8.28 -6.67
C ALA A 150 -3.32 9.76 -6.42
N ALA A 151 -2.85 10.61 -7.35
CA ALA A 151 -3.13 12.04 -7.30
C ALA A 151 -4.62 12.33 -7.60
N ASP A 152 -5.20 11.60 -8.53
CA ASP A 152 -6.63 11.61 -8.86
C ASP A 152 -7.22 10.20 -8.71
N PRO A 153 -7.76 9.85 -7.55
CA PRO A 153 -8.34 8.53 -7.29
C PRO A 153 -9.51 8.17 -8.20
N PHE A 154 -10.21 9.15 -8.76
CA PHE A 154 -11.41 8.98 -9.56
C PHE A 154 -11.19 9.17 -11.07
N LYS A 155 -9.94 9.27 -11.51
CA LYS A 155 -9.58 9.37 -12.93
C LYS A 155 -10.20 8.26 -13.78
N PHE A 156 -10.30 7.05 -13.22
CA PHE A 156 -10.98 5.90 -13.83
C PHE A 156 -12.11 5.43 -12.93
N PRO A 157 -13.24 4.97 -13.50
CA PRO A 157 -14.39 4.50 -12.71
C PRO A 157 -14.16 3.14 -12.06
N GLU A 158 -13.10 2.44 -12.47
CA GLU A 158 -12.73 1.11 -12.00
C GLU A 158 -11.35 1.13 -11.37
N ALA A 159 -11.16 0.27 -10.39
CA ALA A 159 -9.88 0.00 -9.76
C ALA A 159 -9.51 -1.48 -9.88
N VAL A 160 -8.24 -1.79 -9.68
CA VAL A 160 -7.72 -3.16 -9.65
C VAL A 160 -7.38 -3.53 -8.22
N LEU A 161 -8.08 -4.54 -7.70
CA LEU A 161 -7.80 -5.13 -6.40
C LEU A 161 -6.87 -6.32 -6.57
N ILE A 162 -5.85 -6.39 -5.73
CA ILE A 162 -4.86 -7.46 -5.76
C ILE A 162 -4.78 -8.12 -4.38
N ASP A 163 -4.98 -9.44 -4.34
CA ASP A 163 -4.77 -10.23 -3.13
C ASP A 163 -3.32 -10.05 -2.63
N GLY A 164 -3.16 -9.66 -1.37
CA GLY A 164 -1.85 -9.48 -0.76
C GLY A 164 -0.92 -10.70 -0.89
N GLY A 165 -1.48 -11.90 -0.96
CA GLY A 165 -0.72 -13.13 -1.26
C GLY A 165 -0.29 -13.26 -2.72
N GLY A 166 -0.79 -12.41 -3.64
CA GLY A 166 -0.50 -12.50 -5.08
C GLY A 166 -1.13 -13.70 -5.76
N ARG A 167 -2.26 -14.20 -5.25
CA ARG A 167 -2.96 -15.38 -5.79
C ARG A 167 -4.05 -15.03 -6.78
N GLY A 168 -4.47 -13.76 -6.81
CA GLY A 168 -5.52 -13.31 -7.69
C GLY A 168 -5.68 -11.79 -7.69
N TYR A 169 -6.48 -11.33 -8.62
CA TYR A 169 -6.85 -9.93 -8.78
C TYR A 169 -8.25 -9.81 -9.36
N GLY A 170 -8.85 -8.65 -9.20
CA GLY A 170 -10.14 -8.31 -9.81
C GLY A 170 -10.20 -6.85 -10.20
N GLU A 171 -10.91 -6.55 -11.29
CA GLU A 171 -11.19 -5.20 -11.74
C GLU A 171 -12.62 -4.84 -11.40
N VAL A 172 -12.85 -3.73 -10.70
CA VAL A 172 -14.17 -3.39 -10.14
C VAL A 172 -14.44 -1.91 -10.11
N GLY A 173 -15.67 -1.57 -10.43
CA GLY A 173 -16.23 -0.24 -10.21
C GLY A 173 -16.32 0.07 -8.71
N PHE A 174 -16.03 1.31 -8.34
CA PHE A 174 -16.11 1.79 -6.99
C PHE A 174 -16.80 3.15 -6.90
N LYS A 175 -17.31 3.44 -5.73
CA LYS A 175 -18.01 4.71 -5.45
C LYS A 175 -17.48 5.33 -4.18
N LEU A 176 -17.31 6.65 -4.21
CA LEU A 176 -17.05 7.43 -3.00
C LEU A 176 -18.20 7.23 -2.02
N ASP A 177 -17.88 6.99 -0.76
CA ASP A 177 -18.88 7.04 0.31
C ASP A 177 -19.14 8.52 0.67
N PRO A 178 -20.35 9.03 0.43
CA PRO A 178 -20.65 10.44 0.71
C PRO A 178 -20.60 10.80 2.20
N SER A 179 -20.83 9.80 3.07
CA SER A 179 -20.81 9.98 4.52
C SER A 179 -19.38 9.96 5.07
N ASP A 180 -18.50 9.23 4.38
CA ASP A 180 -17.13 8.98 4.81
C ASP A 180 -16.16 9.14 3.61
N PRO A 181 -15.83 10.38 3.21
CA PRO A 181 -15.11 10.66 1.96
C PRO A 181 -13.64 10.18 1.95
N GLY A 182 -13.18 9.59 3.02
CA GLY A 182 -11.91 8.86 3.09
C GLY A 182 -12.01 7.40 2.66
N PHE A 183 -13.21 6.91 2.32
CA PHE A 183 -13.46 5.53 1.94
C PHE A 183 -14.22 5.44 0.62
N VAL A 184 -13.94 4.38 -0.11
CA VAL A 184 -14.71 3.99 -1.29
C VAL A 184 -15.33 2.63 -1.07
N GLN A 185 -16.56 2.48 -1.57
CA GLN A 185 -17.30 1.23 -1.54
C GLN A 185 -17.14 0.51 -2.87
N PHE A 186 -16.86 -0.78 -2.80
CA PHE A 186 -16.85 -1.67 -3.96
C PHE A 186 -18.17 -2.43 -4.08
N ASP A 187 -18.64 -2.61 -5.31
CA ASP A 187 -19.83 -3.40 -5.58
C ASP A 187 -19.49 -4.90 -5.68
N ASN A 188 -19.49 -5.57 -4.53
CA ASN A 188 -19.19 -7.00 -4.44
C ASN A 188 -20.16 -7.90 -5.22
N ARG A 189 -21.34 -7.41 -5.61
CA ARG A 189 -22.33 -8.19 -6.38
C ARG A 189 -21.86 -8.44 -7.81
N LEU A 190 -21.12 -7.50 -8.38
CA LEU A 190 -20.57 -7.61 -9.74
C LEU A 190 -19.35 -8.53 -9.77
N PHE A 191 -18.57 -8.61 -8.69
CA PHE A 191 -17.38 -9.45 -8.61
C PHE A 191 -17.66 -10.93 -8.87
N LYS A 192 -18.61 -11.48 -8.16
CA LYS A 192 -18.98 -12.91 -8.27
C LYS A 192 -19.44 -13.31 -9.67
N ARG A 193 -19.88 -12.35 -10.50
CA ARG A 193 -20.37 -12.59 -11.85
C ARG A 193 -19.29 -12.52 -12.93
N LEU A 194 -18.24 -11.72 -12.75
CA LEU A 194 -17.31 -11.36 -13.82
C LEU A 194 -15.90 -11.96 -13.66
N PHE A 195 -15.46 -12.25 -12.43
CA PHE A 195 -14.04 -12.57 -12.16
C PHE A 195 -13.81 -13.90 -11.41
N GLY A 196 -14.76 -14.81 -11.44
CA GLY A 196 -14.60 -16.15 -10.85
C GLY A 196 -14.50 -16.14 -9.33
N ASP A 197 -13.52 -16.87 -8.78
CA ASP A 197 -13.38 -17.09 -7.33
C ASP A 197 -12.70 -15.93 -6.57
N PHE A 198 -12.31 -14.83 -7.23
CA PHE A 198 -11.73 -13.68 -6.55
C PHE A 198 -12.81 -12.94 -5.76
N SER A 199 -12.60 -12.78 -4.47
CA SER A 199 -13.47 -12.02 -3.57
C SER A 199 -12.62 -11.03 -2.78
N PRO A 200 -12.96 -9.73 -2.78
CA PRO A 200 -12.27 -8.72 -1.99
C PRO A 200 -12.26 -9.09 -0.52
N LYS A 201 -11.16 -8.83 0.12
CA LYS A 201 -11.00 -9.01 1.56
C LYS A 201 -10.10 -7.92 2.16
N ARG A 202 -10.21 -7.74 3.46
CA ARG A 202 -9.33 -6.83 4.19
C ARG A 202 -7.86 -7.12 3.86
N GLY A 203 -7.07 -6.06 3.68
CA GLY A 203 -5.66 -6.15 3.37
C GLY A 203 -5.34 -6.25 1.88
N ASP A 204 -6.34 -6.47 1.00
CA ASP A 204 -6.11 -6.41 -0.44
C ASP A 204 -5.70 -4.99 -0.85
N LEU A 205 -4.70 -4.90 -1.72
CA LEU A 205 -4.22 -3.62 -2.24
C LEU A 205 -5.09 -3.17 -3.41
N VAL A 206 -5.34 -1.88 -3.47
CA VAL A 206 -6.20 -1.27 -4.49
C VAL A 206 -5.39 -0.28 -5.32
N PHE A 207 -5.31 -0.55 -6.62
CA PHE A 207 -4.59 0.27 -7.58
C PHE A 207 -5.55 0.98 -8.53
N SER A 208 -5.22 2.23 -8.85
CA SER A 208 -5.81 2.92 -10.00
C SER A 208 -5.36 2.27 -11.30
N LYS A 209 -6.15 2.39 -12.35
CA LYS A 209 -5.74 1.99 -13.70
C LYS A 209 -4.68 2.92 -14.31
N SER A 210 -4.21 3.93 -13.59
CA SER A 210 -2.97 4.68 -13.89
C SER A 210 -1.70 4.02 -13.34
N GLY A 211 -1.82 2.92 -12.55
CA GLY A 211 -0.69 2.24 -11.90
C GLY A 211 -0.30 2.81 -10.54
N GLU A 212 -1.06 3.78 -10.03
CA GLU A 212 -0.86 4.40 -8.73
C GLU A 212 -1.64 3.65 -7.64
N LEU A 213 -1.18 3.69 -6.40
CA LEU A 213 -1.89 3.10 -5.29
C LEU A 213 -3.06 4.00 -4.87
N LEU A 214 -4.28 3.46 -4.89
CA LEU A 214 -5.47 4.11 -4.33
C LEU A 214 -5.58 3.93 -2.82
N GLY A 215 -5.33 2.72 -2.35
CA GLY A 215 -5.51 2.40 -0.95
C GLY A 215 -5.40 0.91 -0.64
N ILE A 216 -5.99 0.53 0.47
CA ILE A 216 -6.01 -0.83 0.97
C ILE A 216 -7.41 -1.15 1.51
N MET A 217 -7.89 -2.38 1.31
CA MET A 217 -9.17 -2.83 1.82
C MET A 217 -9.16 -2.86 3.35
N ALA A 218 -10.00 -2.04 3.95
CA ALA A 218 -10.19 -1.98 5.40
C ALA A 218 -11.05 -3.15 5.91
N ASN A 219 -12.03 -3.55 5.10
CA ASN A 219 -12.85 -4.74 5.26
C ASN A 219 -13.20 -5.31 3.88
N ASN A 220 -14.22 -6.17 3.76
CA ASN A 220 -14.54 -6.83 2.49
C ASN A 220 -15.27 -5.91 1.49
N ASP A 221 -15.79 -4.78 1.93
CA ASP A 221 -16.65 -3.91 1.13
C ASP A 221 -16.04 -2.52 0.92
N TYR A 222 -15.15 -2.08 1.83
CA TYR A 222 -14.62 -0.72 1.86
C TYR A 222 -13.11 -0.68 1.76
N CYS A 223 -12.61 0.17 0.88
CA CYS A 223 -11.21 0.54 0.79
C CYS A 223 -10.98 1.90 1.45
N ALA A 224 -9.98 1.99 2.31
CA ALA A 224 -9.48 3.25 2.82
C ALA A 224 -8.62 3.92 1.74
N LEU A 225 -9.06 5.09 1.26
CA LEU A 225 -8.30 5.92 0.31
C LEU A 225 -7.11 6.55 1.02
N LEU A 226 -5.93 6.36 0.49
CA LEU A 226 -4.70 6.90 1.07
C LEU A 226 -4.30 8.18 0.35
N LYS A 227 -4.25 9.29 1.09
CA LYS A 227 -3.76 10.60 0.61
C LYS A 227 -2.42 10.97 1.22
N ASN A 228 -2.07 10.37 2.34
CA ASN A 228 -0.82 10.54 3.07
C ASN A 228 -0.63 9.37 4.04
N PHE A 229 0.53 9.32 4.68
CA PHE A 229 0.89 8.31 5.68
C PHE A 229 1.10 8.91 7.07
N THR A 230 0.24 9.87 7.47
CA THR A 230 0.31 10.50 8.79
C THR A 230 0.02 9.47 9.88
N PRO A 231 0.94 9.22 10.83
CA PRO A 231 0.75 8.26 11.89
C PRO A 231 -0.14 8.83 13.00
N ALA A 232 -1.02 8.00 13.55
CA ALA A 232 -1.73 8.25 14.80
C ALA A 232 -0.93 7.79 16.00
N LYS A 233 -0.30 6.63 15.87
CA LYS A 233 0.55 5.98 16.88
C LYS A 233 1.69 5.25 16.19
N THR A 234 2.79 5.10 16.93
CA THR A 234 4.01 4.44 16.45
C THR A 234 4.49 3.43 17.48
N ILE A 235 4.91 2.25 17.03
CA ILE A 235 5.62 1.26 17.83
C ILE A 235 7.07 1.19 17.33
N GLN A 236 8.02 1.31 18.25
CA GLN A 236 9.44 1.14 17.95
C GLN A 236 9.78 -0.34 17.83
N ALA A 237 10.58 -0.69 16.85
CA ALA A 237 11.13 -2.03 16.71
C ALA A 237 12.29 -2.27 17.72
N GLY A 238 12.74 -3.51 17.80
CA GLY A 238 13.76 -3.93 18.74
C GLY A 238 13.24 -4.04 20.17
N THR A 239 14.14 -3.88 21.13
CA THR A 239 13.81 -3.88 22.56
C THR A 239 13.24 -2.56 23.04
N GLY A 240 13.28 -1.51 22.22
CA GLY A 240 12.70 -0.19 22.52
C GLY A 240 11.20 -0.24 22.74
N ILE A 241 10.51 -1.26 22.22
CA ILE A 241 9.09 -1.49 22.45
C ILE A 241 8.74 -1.64 23.94
N ARG A 242 9.65 -2.14 24.78
CA ARG A 242 9.46 -2.28 26.24
C ARG A 242 9.24 -0.95 26.97
N ASN A 243 9.75 0.13 26.39
CA ASN A 243 9.59 1.47 26.95
C ASN A 243 8.25 2.11 26.58
N GLN A 244 7.43 1.38 25.79
CA GLN A 244 6.12 1.81 25.36
C GLN A 244 5.05 0.95 26.06
N THR A 245 4.03 1.57 26.60
CA THR A 245 2.83 0.91 27.12
C THR A 245 1.98 0.44 25.95
N THR A 246 2.40 -0.63 25.28
CA THR A 246 1.76 -1.09 24.05
C THR A 246 0.33 -1.58 24.27
N GLY A 247 0.01 -2.14 25.45
CA GLY A 247 -1.36 -2.50 25.82
C GLY A 247 -2.30 -1.29 25.76
N ALA A 248 -1.95 -0.20 26.43
CA ALA A 248 -2.74 1.03 26.41
C ALA A 248 -2.79 1.68 25.00
N LEU A 249 -1.70 1.56 24.21
CA LEU A 249 -1.68 2.02 22.83
C LEU A 249 -2.71 1.27 21.99
N PHE A 250 -2.75 -0.07 22.08
CA PHE A 250 -3.71 -0.89 21.34
C PHE A 250 -5.14 -0.65 21.80
N ASP A 251 -5.39 -0.48 23.11
CA ASP A 251 -6.72 -0.12 23.63
C ASP A 251 -7.22 1.18 23.00
N GLY A 252 -6.35 2.18 22.87
CA GLY A 252 -6.67 3.44 22.18
C GLY A 252 -6.97 3.26 20.68
N LEU A 253 -6.23 2.40 19.98
CA LEU A 253 -6.49 2.11 18.56
C LEU A 253 -7.81 1.35 18.39
N ILE A 254 -8.11 0.37 19.25
CA ILE A 254 -9.38 -0.37 19.27
C ILE A 254 -10.56 0.58 19.50
N ALA A 255 -10.44 1.50 20.46
CA ALA A 255 -11.48 2.49 20.74
C ALA A 255 -11.76 3.36 19.50
N ARG A 256 -10.72 3.76 18.75
CA ARG A 256 -10.89 4.50 17.50
C ARG A 256 -11.61 3.71 16.43
N VAL A 257 -11.26 2.42 16.22
CA VAL A 257 -11.95 1.57 15.25
C VAL A 257 -13.42 1.42 15.62
N ARG A 258 -13.73 1.22 16.91
CA ARG A 258 -15.12 1.10 17.41
C ARG A 258 -15.92 2.39 17.28
N ALA A 259 -15.26 3.53 17.27
CA ALA A 259 -15.92 4.83 17.05
C ALA A 259 -16.22 5.10 15.57
N MET A 260 -15.68 4.31 14.64
CA MET A 260 -15.99 4.40 13.21
C MET A 260 -17.43 3.92 12.94
N PRO A 261 -18.07 4.39 11.85
CA PRO A 261 -19.35 3.83 11.40
C PRO A 261 -19.33 2.31 11.29
N ALA A 262 -20.41 1.63 11.70
CA ALA A 262 -20.47 0.17 11.73
C ALA A 262 -20.14 -0.49 10.38
N LYS A 263 -20.49 0.15 9.26
CA LYS A 263 -20.16 -0.32 7.90
C LYS A 263 -18.66 -0.35 7.61
N LEU A 264 -17.87 0.44 8.33
CA LEU A 264 -16.41 0.54 8.16
C LEU A 264 -15.61 -0.32 9.14
N GLN A 265 -16.26 -0.87 10.19
CA GLN A 265 -15.64 -1.72 11.21
C GLN A 265 -15.21 -3.10 10.72
#